data_e2b75ea9c091df021981293ed773345c
#
_entry.id   e2b75ea9c091df021981293ed773345c
#
_cell.length_a   1.000
_cell.length_b   1.000
_cell.length_c   1.000
_cell.angle_alpha   90.00
_cell.angle_beta   90.00
_cell.angle_gamma   90.00
#
_symmetry.space_group_name_H-M   'P 1'
#
loop_
_entity.id
_entity.type
_entity.pdbx_description
1 polymer ?
#
loop_
_entity_poly.entity_id
_entity_poly.type
_entity_poly.pdbx_seq_one_letter_code
_entity_poly.pdbx_strand_id
1 'polypeptide(L)'
;MPSITRRKAVTLMFGSAIVFKTLKTAPVMAAGFDGKVFKSPTCGCCTVWVKQLKQAGIDLQVTDLESLEMIKRMFQVPEQLQSCHSSIINGYVIEGHVPVKEIKRLLNEKPKAIGIAVPGMPIGSPGMEQGNVKEPYDVVIFQNGTQSVYARY
;
A
#
# COMPACT_ATOMS: atom_id res chain seq x y z
N MET A 1 -13.34 76.23 -53.73
CA MET A 1 -13.91 74.91 -53.64
C MET A 1 -12.76 73.95 -53.48
N PRO A 2 -12.52 73.36 -52.27
CA PRO A 2 -11.40 72.42 -52.10
C PRO A 2 -11.84 71.00 -52.25
N SER A 3 -11.00 70.21 -52.91
CA SER A 3 -11.15 68.81 -53.20
C SER A 3 -10.86 67.92 -51.94
N ILE A 4 -11.74 66.94 -51.74
CA ILE A 4 -11.63 65.98 -50.64
C ILE A 4 -10.72 64.80 -51.06
N THR A 5 -9.57 64.69 -50.39
CA THR A 5 -8.63 63.60 -50.62
C THR A 5 -9.06 62.40 -49.76
N ARG A 6 -9.39 61.25 -50.40
CA ARG A 6 -9.68 59.97 -49.76
C ARG A 6 -8.44 59.34 -49.19
N ARG A 7 -8.27 59.36 -47.89
CA ARG A 7 -7.26 58.54 -47.20
C ARG A 7 -7.72 57.08 -47.09
N LYS A 8 -7.03 56.19 -47.74
CA LYS A 8 -7.20 54.73 -47.62
C LYS A 8 -6.66 54.29 -46.27
N ALA A 9 -7.52 53.84 -45.38
CA ALA A 9 -7.13 53.18 -44.15
C ALA A 9 -6.73 51.75 -44.45
N VAL A 10 -5.44 51.38 -44.26
CA VAL A 10 -4.95 50.02 -44.32
C VAL A 10 -5.10 49.42 -42.94
N THR A 11 -6.08 48.52 -42.78
CA THR A 11 -6.27 47.74 -41.55
C THR A 11 -5.31 46.58 -41.53
N LEU A 12 -4.24 46.67 -40.72
CA LEU A 12 -3.37 45.54 -40.42
C LEU A 12 -4.11 44.60 -39.44
N MET A 13 -4.55 43.45 -39.91
CA MET A 13 -4.97 42.37 -39.04
C MET A 13 -3.76 41.64 -38.47
N PHE A 14 -3.44 41.90 -37.20
CA PHE A 14 -2.50 41.06 -36.43
C PHE A 14 -3.21 39.78 -36.03
N GLY A 15 -2.93 38.71 -36.76
CA GLY A 15 -3.34 37.34 -36.39
C GLY A 15 -2.47 36.85 -35.23
N SER A 16 -3.00 36.92 -34.00
CA SER A 16 -2.40 36.24 -32.84
C SER A 16 -2.57 34.75 -32.95
N ALA A 17 -1.53 34.05 -33.37
CA ALA A 17 -1.48 32.59 -33.30
C ALA A 17 -1.34 32.14 -31.82
N ILE A 18 -2.45 31.70 -31.21
CA ILE A 18 -2.43 31.09 -29.88
C ILE A 18 -1.81 29.69 -30.04
N VAL A 19 -0.53 29.55 -29.70
CA VAL A 19 0.13 28.26 -29.62
C VAL A 19 -0.34 27.54 -28.36
N PHE A 20 -1.32 26.65 -28.50
CA PHE A 20 -1.68 25.70 -27.46
C PHE A 20 -0.52 24.74 -27.22
N LYS A 21 0.32 25.00 -26.22
CA LYS A 21 1.27 24.02 -25.69
C LYS A 21 0.43 22.92 -25.01
N THR A 22 0.25 21.79 -25.69
CA THR A 22 -0.27 20.57 -25.07
C THR A 22 0.72 20.12 -24.02
N LEU A 23 0.42 20.36 -22.74
CA LEU A 23 1.13 19.69 -21.65
C LEU A 23 0.87 18.19 -21.78
N LYS A 24 1.88 17.45 -22.21
CA LYS A 24 1.88 16.00 -22.08
C LYS A 24 1.93 15.68 -20.59
N THR A 25 0.78 15.37 -20.00
CA THR A 25 0.72 14.77 -18.68
C THR A 25 1.36 13.39 -18.79
N ALA A 26 2.58 13.25 -18.29
CA ALA A 26 3.18 11.94 -18.09
C ALA A 26 2.27 11.13 -17.16
N PRO A 27 2.02 9.83 -17.44
CA PRO A 27 1.27 9.00 -16.52
C PRO A 27 2.02 9.02 -15.18
N VAL A 28 1.38 9.51 -14.14
CA VAL A 28 1.85 9.30 -12.76
C VAL A 28 1.74 7.80 -12.55
N MET A 29 2.86 7.09 -12.69
CA MET A 29 2.99 5.73 -12.21
C MET A 29 2.71 5.83 -10.71
N ALA A 30 1.55 5.33 -10.28
CA ALA A 30 1.28 5.14 -8.87
C ALA A 30 2.45 4.30 -8.35
N ALA A 31 3.27 4.87 -7.46
CA ALA A 31 4.37 4.15 -6.85
C ALA A 31 3.75 2.93 -6.16
N GLY A 32 3.93 1.76 -6.76
CA GLY A 32 3.45 0.51 -6.20
C GLY A 32 4.13 0.31 -4.86
N PHE A 33 3.40 -0.18 -3.88
CA PHE A 33 4.00 -0.61 -2.63
C PHE A 33 4.74 -1.92 -2.88
N ASP A 34 5.95 -2.03 -2.36
CA ASP A 34 6.79 -3.23 -2.49
C ASP A 34 7.26 -3.72 -1.11
N GLY A 35 7.56 -5.01 -1.04
CA GLY A 35 8.00 -5.60 0.22
C GLY A 35 8.54 -7.01 0.08
N LYS A 36 8.92 -7.57 1.24
CA LYS A 36 9.39 -8.95 1.37
C LYS A 36 8.52 -9.69 2.38
N VAL A 37 8.22 -10.93 2.08
CA VAL A 37 7.47 -11.86 2.94
C VAL A 37 8.36 -13.05 3.26
N PHE A 38 8.40 -13.43 4.52
CA PHE A 38 9.05 -14.60 5.06
C PHE A 38 7.99 -15.54 5.62
N LYS A 39 7.89 -16.75 5.09
CA LYS A 39 6.89 -17.74 5.47
C LYS A 39 7.46 -19.16 5.42
N SER A 40 6.78 -20.12 6.05
CA SER A 40 7.10 -21.52 5.84
C SER A 40 6.75 -21.96 4.40
N PRO A 41 7.54 -22.83 3.75
CA PRO A 41 7.23 -23.36 2.43
C PRO A 41 5.88 -24.10 2.39
N THR A 42 5.46 -24.69 3.51
CA THR A 42 4.22 -25.45 3.63
C THR A 42 3.01 -24.60 4.05
N CYS A 43 3.18 -23.30 4.32
CA CYS A 43 2.10 -22.43 4.76
C CYS A 43 1.16 -22.05 3.61
N GLY A 44 0.06 -22.80 3.42
CA GLY A 44 -0.93 -22.55 2.37
C GLY A 44 -1.68 -21.23 2.54
N CYS A 45 -2.15 -20.92 3.76
CA CYS A 45 -2.86 -19.68 4.06
C CYS A 45 -2.00 -18.44 3.81
N CYS A 46 -0.70 -18.50 4.13
CA CYS A 46 0.25 -17.43 3.82
C CYS A 46 0.34 -17.18 2.30
N THR A 47 0.33 -18.25 1.50
CA THR A 47 0.36 -18.14 0.03
C THR A 47 -0.89 -17.46 -0.51
N VAL A 48 -2.07 -17.75 0.07
CA VAL A 48 -3.33 -17.08 -0.28
C VAL A 48 -3.26 -15.59 0.08
N TRP A 49 -2.78 -15.25 1.28
CA TRP A 49 -2.60 -13.87 1.71
C TRP A 49 -1.67 -13.08 0.77
N VAL A 50 -0.51 -13.64 0.42
CA VAL A 50 0.43 -13.02 -0.56
C VAL A 50 -0.27 -12.75 -1.90
N LYS A 51 -1.07 -13.71 -2.39
CA LYS A 51 -1.83 -13.55 -3.63
C LYS A 51 -2.82 -12.38 -3.54
N GLN A 52 -3.53 -12.25 -2.43
CA GLN A 52 -4.48 -11.14 -2.21
C GLN A 52 -3.76 -9.78 -2.21
N LEU A 53 -2.58 -9.67 -1.58
CA LEU A 53 -1.80 -8.44 -1.58
C LEU A 53 -1.30 -8.07 -2.98
N LYS A 54 -0.78 -9.04 -3.73
CA LYS A 54 -0.36 -8.83 -5.12
C LYS A 54 -1.52 -8.37 -6.01
N GLN A 55 -2.69 -8.96 -5.87
CA GLN A 55 -3.91 -8.52 -6.56
C GLN A 55 -4.33 -7.09 -6.20
N ALA A 56 -4.01 -6.67 -4.98
CA ALA A 56 -4.28 -5.31 -4.51
C ALA A 56 -3.20 -4.27 -4.90
N GLY A 57 -2.19 -4.68 -5.69
CA GLY A 57 -1.12 -3.82 -6.20
C GLY A 57 0.05 -3.64 -5.24
N ILE A 58 0.23 -4.55 -4.27
CA ILE A 58 1.42 -4.59 -3.39
C ILE A 58 2.34 -5.68 -3.94
N ASP A 59 3.50 -5.31 -4.47
CA ASP A 59 4.46 -6.29 -4.98
C ASP A 59 5.27 -6.90 -3.83
N LEU A 60 5.28 -8.24 -3.77
CA LEU A 60 5.92 -8.98 -2.68
C LEU A 60 6.91 -10.01 -3.21
N GLN A 61 8.15 -9.90 -2.77
CA GLN A 61 9.15 -10.95 -2.89
C GLN A 61 8.95 -11.95 -1.75
N VAL A 62 8.77 -13.23 -2.08
CA VAL A 62 8.56 -14.30 -1.11
C VAL A 62 9.87 -15.03 -0.84
N THR A 63 10.18 -15.24 0.42
CA THR A 63 11.30 -16.07 0.90
C THR A 63 10.73 -17.14 1.82
N ASP A 64 10.89 -18.39 1.43
CA ASP A 64 10.50 -19.54 2.23
C ASP A 64 11.62 -19.90 3.23
N LEU A 65 11.26 -20.08 4.49
CA LEU A 65 12.16 -20.41 5.60
C LEU A 65 11.53 -21.50 6.48
N GLU A 66 12.33 -22.47 6.91
CA GLU A 66 11.89 -23.51 7.85
C GLU A 66 11.56 -22.95 9.24
N SER A 67 12.25 -21.90 9.67
CA SER A 67 11.98 -21.19 10.93
C SER A 67 11.97 -19.68 10.71
N LEU A 68 10.99 -19.02 11.31
CA LEU A 68 10.82 -17.57 11.26
C LEU A 68 11.31 -16.86 12.54
N GLU A 69 11.80 -17.61 13.52
CA GLU A 69 12.17 -17.06 14.83
C GLU A 69 13.19 -15.92 14.74
N MET A 70 14.23 -16.08 13.91
CA MET A 70 15.25 -15.06 13.70
C MET A 70 14.63 -13.80 13.04
N ILE A 71 13.76 -13.99 12.04
CA ILE A 71 13.09 -12.88 11.34
C ILE A 71 12.21 -12.09 12.31
N LYS A 72 11.41 -12.79 13.13
CA LYS A 72 10.53 -12.15 14.12
C LYS A 72 11.32 -11.34 15.14
N ARG A 73 12.45 -11.88 15.61
CA ARG A 73 13.37 -11.14 16.49
C ARG A 73 13.97 -9.91 15.80
N MET A 74 14.47 -10.06 14.57
CA MET A 74 15.01 -8.93 13.79
C MET A 74 13.97 -7.81 13.57
N PHE A 75 12.73 -8.20 13.34
CA PHE A 75 11.62 -7.28 13.14
C PHE A 75 11.01 -6.77 14.44
N GLN A 76 11.55 -7.18 15.58
CA GLN A 76 11.09 -6.80 16.91
C GLN A 76 9.61 -7.09 17.12
N VAL A 77 9.10 -8.18 16.53
CA VAL A 77 7.72 -8.61 16.72
C VAL A 77 7.53 -9.13 18.14
N PRO A 78 6.68 -8.49 18.97
CA PRO A 78 6.39 -8.97 20.31
C PRO A 78 5.84 -10.39 20.27
N GLU A 79 6.25 -11.25 21.21
CA GLU A 79 5.90 -12.66 21.22
C GLU A 79 4.39 -12.88 21.15
N GLN A 80 3.61 -12.11 21.92
CA GLN A 80 2.14 -12.17 21.93
C GLN A 80 1.46 -11.71 20.63
N LEU A 81 2.18 -11.07 19.72
CA LEU A 81 1.67 -10.63 18.44
C LEU A 81 2.10 -11.53 17.27
N GLN A 82 2.90 -12.55 17.54
CA GLN A 82 3.42 -13.44 16.49
C GLN A 82 2.32 -14.26 15.81
N SER A 83 2.49 -14.47 14.53
CA SER A 83 1.60 -15.23 13.66
C SER A 83 2.41 -16.13 12.72
N CYS A 84 1.80 -16.65 11.65
CA CYS A 84 2.42 -17.67 10.79
C CYS A 84 3.41 -17.13 9.76
N HIS A 85 3.44 -15.83 9.50
CA HIS A 85 4.41 -15.20 8.60
C HIS A 85 4.72 -13.77 9.02
N SER A 86 5.86 -13.28 8.58
CA SER A 86 6.30 -11.90 8.82
C SER A 86 6.69 -11.25 7.51
N SER A 87 6.38 -9.99 7.33
CA SER A 87 6.75 -9.22 6.15
C SER A 87 7.23 -7.83 6.51
N ILE A 88 7.99 -7.23 5.59
CA ILE A 88 8.34 -5.82 5.64
C ILE A 88 7.86 -5.16 4.35
N ILE A 89 7.03 -4.13 4.46
CA ILE A 89 6.45 -3.41 3.32
C ILE A 89 6.71 -1.92 3.53
N ASN A 90 7.46 -1.30 2.62
CA ASN A 90 7.85 0.11 2.73
C ASN A 90 8.38 0.50 4.12
N GLY A 91 9.15 -0.39 4.75
CA GLY A 91 9.76 -0.17 6.06
C GLY A 91 8.91 -0.53 7.28
N TYR A 92 7.62 -0.85 7.11
CA TYR A 92 6.76 -1.34 8.18
C TYR A 92 6.74 -2.86 8.25
N VAL A 93 6.77 -3.39 9.46
CA VAL A 93 6.55 -4.80 9.72
C VAL A 93 5.06 -5.11 9.66
N ILE A 94 4.71 -6.13 8.90
CA ILE A 94 3.34 -6.68 8.83
C ILE A 94 3.42 -8.12 9.28
N GLU A 95 2.79 -8.41 10.42
CA GLU A 95 2.82 -9.73 11.04
C GLU A 95 1.46 -10.44 10.87
N GLY A 96 1.47 -11.61 10.24
CA GLY A 96 0.28 -12.42 10.04
C GLY A 96 -0.74 -11.88 9.04
N HIS A 97 -1.97 -12.32 9.16
CA HIS A 97 -3.05 -12.15 8.18
C HIS A 97 -3.73 -10.78 8.22
N VAL A 98 -2.91 -9.71 8.14
CA VAL A 98 -3.40 -8.33 8.16
C VAL A 98 -4.18 -8.00 6.88
N PRO A 99 -5.39 -7.40 6.99
CA PRO A 99 -6.17 -7.00 5.84
C PRO A 99 -5.46 -5.94 4.97
N VAL A 100 -5.57 -6.09 3.64
CA VAL A 100 -5.03 -5.14 2.65
C VAL A 100 -5.41 -3.70 2.96
N LYS A 101 -6.66 -3.48 3.40
CA LYS A 101 -7.17 -2.15 3.76
C LYS A 101 -6.31 -1.49 4.84
N GLU A 102 -5.95 -2.25 5.88
CA GLU A 102 -5.19 -1.71 7.01
C GLU A 102 -3.71 -1.52 6.65
N ILE A 103 -3.15 -2.39 5.79
CA ILE A 103 -1.81 -2.18 5.24
C ILE A 103 -1.76 -0.89 4.42
N LYS A 104 -2.70 -0.69 3.48
CA LYS A 104 -2.76 0.54 2.68
C LYS A 104 -2.98 1.78 3.55
N ARG A 105 -3.80 1.68 4.57
CA ARG A 105 -4.01 2.75 5.56
C ARG A 105 -2.71 3.10 6.26
N LEU A 106 -1.98 2.11 6.77
CA LEU A 106 -0.68 2.29 7.43
C LEU A 106 0.33 3.00 6.51
N LEU A 107 0.43 2.54 5.27
CA LEU A 107 1.37 3.08 4.28
C LEU A 107 1.05 4.53 3.86
N ASN A 108 -0.23 4.91 3.92
CA ASN A 108 -0.69 6.26 3.62
C ASN A 108 -0.56 7.21 4.83
N GLU A 109 -0.96 6.76 6.03
CA GLU A 109 -0.93 7.57 7.26
C GLU A 109 0.49 7.74 7.81
N LYS A 110 1.37 6.77 7.55
CA LYS A 110 2.77 6.74 7.98
C LYS A 110 2.98 7.06 9.47
N PRO A 111 2.24 6.39 10.37
CA PRO A 111 2.39 6.63 11.80
C PRO A 111 3.79 6.23 12.28
N LYS A 112 4.22 6.81 13.39
CA LYS A 112 5.46 6.37 14.05
C LYS A 112 5.22 5.04 14.75
N ALA A 113 5.54 3.94 14.06
CA ALA A 113 5.35 2.57 14.55
C ALA A 113 6.42 1.64 13.92
N ILE A 114 6.64 0.48 14.53
CA ILE A 114 7.41 -0.62 13.90
C ILE A 114 6.52 -1.29 12.86
N GLY A 115 5.26 -1.56 13.18
CA GLY A 115 4.35 -2.23 12.27
C GLY A 115 2.97 -2.51 12.85
N ILE A 116 2.22 -3.36 12.14
CA ILE A 116 0.91 -3.87 12.55
C ILE A 116 0.87 -5.40 12.49
N ALA A 117 0.04 -5.99 13.33
CA ALA A 117 -0.08 -7.44 13.47
C ALA A 117 -1.53 -7.90 13.57
N VAL A 118 -1.83 -9.08 13.05
CA VAL A 118 -2.97 -9.90 13.44
C VAL A 118 -2.42 -11.11 14.19
N PRO A 119 -2.53 -11.13 15.52
CA PRO A 119 -2.00 -12.23 16.34
C PRO A 119 -2.69 -13.56 16.01
N GLY A 120 -1.93 -14.62 16.02
CA GLY A 120 -2.46 -15.95 15.72
C GLY A 120 -2.92 -16.08 14.25
N MET A 121 -3.99 -16.85 14.05
CA MET A 121 -4.56 -17.15 12.73
C MET A 121 -6.09 -17.19 12.81
N PRO A 122 -6.79 -16.08 13.12
CA PRO A 122 -8.24 -16.08 13.30
C PRO A 122 -8.96 -16.44 12.01
N ILE A 123 -9.98 -17.31 12.11
CA ILE A 123 -10.80 -17.72 10.98
C ILE A 123 -11.55 -16.50 10.43
N GLY A 124 -11.51 -16.33 9.12
CA GLY A 124 -12.10 -15.17 8.43
C GLY A 124 -11.15 -14.01 8.22
N SER A 125 -9.94 -14.04 8.79
CA SER A 125 -8.88 -13.10 8.38
C SER A 125 -8.39 -13.42 6.95
N PRO A 126 -7.78 -12.47 6.23
CA PRO A 126 -7.38 -12.68 4.82
C PRO A 126 -6.44 -13.87 4.63
N GLY A 127 -6.84 -14.83 3.81
CA GLY A 127 -6.13 -16.10 3.59
C GLY A 127 -6.52 -17.22 4.57
N MET A 128 -7.35 -16.90 5.57
CA MET A 128 -7.89 -17.84 6.56
C MET A 128 -9.41 -17.99 6.45
N GLU A 129 -9.98 -17.62 5.32
CA GLU A 129 -11.42 -17.73 5.07
C GLU A 129 -11.88 -19.20 5.04
N GLN A 130 -12.90 -19.53 5.84
CA GLN A 130 -13.52 -20.86 5.89
C GLN A 130 -15.04 -20.71 5.79
N GLY A 131 -15.56 -20.75 4.58
CA GLY A 131 -17.00 -20.54 4.32
C GLY A 131 -17.50 -19.22 4.91
N ASN A 132 -18.54 -19.27 5.72
CA ASN A 132 -19.16 -18.09 6.35
C ASN A 132 -18.73 -17.86 7.81
N VAL A 133 -17.77 -18.67 8.31
CA VAL A 133 -17.31 -18.56 9.69
C VAL A 133 -16.34 -17.37 9.80
N LYS A 134 -16.56 -16.54 10.82
CA LYS A 134 -15.67 -15.41 11.14
C LYS A 134 -15.49 -15.34 12.65
N GLU A 135 -14.25 -15.31 13.07
CA GLU A 135 -13.87 -15.02 14.44
C GLU A 135 -13.56 -13.52 14.57
N PRO A 136 -13.96 -12.85 15.65
CA PRO A 136 -13.55 -11.48 15.89
C PRO A 136 -12.04 -11.42 16.10
N TYR A 137 -11.36 -10.43 15.52
CA TYR A 137 -9.94 -10.20 15.74
C TYR A 137 -9.57 -8.73 15.66
N ASP A 138 -8.48 -8.38 16.32
CA ASP A 138 -7.90 -7.05 16.28
C ASP A 138 -6.69 -7.01 15.35
N VAL A 139 -6.56 -5.93 14.59
CA VAL A 139 -5.28 -5.49 14.04
C VAL A 139 -4.62 -4.61 15.08
N VAL A 140 -3.44 -4.98 15.52
CA VAL A 140 -2.69 -4.28 16.57
C VAL A 140 -1.52 -3.52 15.95
N ILE A 141 -1.43 -2.22 16.22
CA ILE A 141 -0.23 -1.43 15.91
C ILE A 141 0.76 -1.53 17.07
N PHE A 142 2.04 -1.73 16.76
CA PHE A 142 3.07 -1.88 17.76
C PHE A 142 4.30 -1.01 17.49
N GLN A 143 4.89 -0.57 18.58
CA GLN A 143 6.10 0.24 18.66
C GLN A 143 6.90 -0.21 19.87
N ASN A 144 8.15 0.24 20.05
CA ASN A 144 9.02 -0.13 21.13
C ASN A 144 8.31 -0.17 22.50
N GLY A 145 7.98 -1.37 22.97
CA GLY A 145 7.34 -1.60 24.28
C GLY A 145 5.86 -1.18 24.40
N THR A 146 5.23 -0.65 23.35
CA THR A 146 3.81 -0.25 23.36
C THR A 146 3.04 -0.91 22.23
N GLN A 147 1.77 -1.20 22.49
CA GLN A 147 0.85 -1.76 21.49
C GLN A 147 -0.58 -1.24 21.76
N SER A 148 -1.34 -1.07 20.69
CA SER A 148 -2.74 -0.65 20.76
C SER A 148 -3.56 -1.18 19.60
N VAL A 149 -4.88 -1.24 19.76
CA VAL A 149 -5.78 -1.66 18.67
C VAL A 149 -5.75 -0.62 17.55
N TYR A 150 -5.45 -1.07 16.34
CA TYR A 150 -5.46 -0.26 15.13
C TYR A 150 -6.80 -0.38 14.39
N ALA A 151 -7.36 -1.60 14.31
CA ALA A 151 -8.67 -1.87 13.73
C ALA A 151 -9.30 -3.11 14.37
N ARG A 152 -10.64 -3.25 14.29
CA ARG A 152 -11.40 -4.42 14.75
C ARG A 152 -12.22 -5.02 13.61
N TYR A 153 -12.32 -6.33 13.60
CA TYR A 153 -13.01 -7.16 12.58
C TYR A 153 -13.94 -8.18 13.21
#